data_eb1cfbc96f86a59eee8cd9be024136bc
#
_entry.id   eb1cfbc96f86a59eee8cd9be024136bc
#
_cell.length_a   1.000
_cell.length_b   1.000
_cell.length_c   1.000
_cell.angle_alpha   90.00
_cell.angle_beta   90.00
_cell.angle_gamma   90.00
#
_symmetry.space_group_name_H-M   'P 1'
#
loop_
_entity.id
_entity.type
_entity.pdbx_description
1 polymer ?
#
loop_
_entity_poly.entity_id
_entity_poly.type
_entity_poly.pdbx_seq_one_letter_code
_entity_poly.pdbx_strand_id
1 'polypeptide(L)'
;MMKRMLVFLLAALLLCGVATAMADTTAETTRKTVSPRIDAVTAIQNECGKSAFDGYRLYGMLEKANVKSLIGVAEDGSVHLWTVRCDEDAPSPEVSGSELRLFAGRSDFELSTQVAPRYSNVDIQDMNFYDSHKVQLETGITYAYFYSSDELYGFRRWALTWQEDGTLYQADCNLLRPMVTLEEAQDGLDVWLESAFPESGIKAADFEAKLYDNGYIFTTQLKGEQVIDGHYPGTQMVIRYDRDEGVTRLNYYEY
;
A
#
# COMPACT_ATOMS: atom_id res chain seq x y z
N MET A 1 -27.58 32.27 -1.26
CA MET A 1 -27.72 30.84 -0.91
C MET A 1 -27.18 29.88 -1.96
N MET A 2 -27.29 30.18 -3.26
CA MET A 2 -26.83 29.29 -4.36
C MET A 2 -25.29 29.11 -4.46
N LYS A 3 -24.47 30.07 -4.07
CA LYS A 3 -22.99 29.95 -4.14
C LYS A 3 -22.39 28.91 -3.16
N ARG A 4 -23.06 28.65 -2.05
CA ARG A 4 -22.56 27.67 -1.05
C ARG A 4 -22.79 26.20 -1.46
N MET A 5 -23.80 25.92 -2.29
CA MET A 5 -24.06 24.55 -2.80
C MET A 5 -23.04 24.09 -3.86
N LEU A 6 -22.45 25.00 -4.62
CA LEU A 6 -21.50 24.66 -5.69
C LEU A 6 -20.15 24.19 -5.15
N VAL A 7 -19.73 24.73 -3.99
CA VAL A 7 -18.48 24.32 -3.33
C VAL A 7 -18.56 22.90 -2.77
N PHE A 8 -19.72 22.48 -2.28
CA PHE A 8 -19.91 21.11 -1.80
C PHE A 8 -19.82 20.06 -2.91
N LEU A 9 -20.22 20.43 -4.15
CA LEU A 9 -20.15 19.50 -5.29
C LEU A 9 -18.72 19.29 -5.79
N LEU A 10 -17.84 20.31 -5.71
CA LEU A 10 -16.45 20.19 -6.17
C LEU A 10 -15.56 19.41 -5.18
N ALA A 11 -15.80 19.57 -3.87
CA ALA A 11 -15.04 18.82 -2.85
C ALA A 11 -15.39 17.31 -2.88
N ALA A 12 -16.65 16.96 -3.16
CA ALA A 12 -17.07 15.57 -3.30
C ALA A 12 -16.50 14.90 -4.58
N LEU A 13 -16.31 15.67 -5.66
CA LEU A 13 -15.76 15.18 -6.93
C LEU A 13 -14.23 14.89 -6.87
N LEU A 14 -13.51 15.50 -5.94
CA LEU A 14 -12.08 15.24 -5.73
C LEU A 14 -11.82 14.02 -4.84
N LEU A 15 -12.81 13.56 -4.10
CA LEU A 15 -12.71 12.42 -3.18
C LEU A 15 -13.26 11.10 -3.77
N CYS A 16 -14.17 11.18 -4.74
CA CYS A 16 -14.74 10.01 -5.41
C CYS A 16 -14.58 10.17 -6.91
N GLY A 17 -13.56 9.55 -7.50
CA GLY A 17 -13.43 9.42 -8.95
C GLY A 17 -14.55 8.56 -9.54
N VAL A 18 -15.76 9.09 -9.63
CA VAL A 18 -16.85 8.47 -10.40
C VAL A 18 -17.31 9.48 -11.46
N ALA A 19 -16.81 9.29 -12.66
CA ALA A 19 -17.33 9.94 -13.85
C ALA A 19 -18.65 9.24 -14.26
N THR A 20 -19.78 9.91 -14.09
CA THR A 20 -21.01 9.55 -14.78
C THR A 20 -21.00 10.19 -16.17
N ALA A 21 -20.69 9.40 -17.19
CA ALA A 21 -20.93 9.76 -18.58
C ALA A 21 -22.38 9.48 -18.92
N MET A 22 -23.09 10.49 -19.43
CA MET A 22 -24.39 10.33 -20.08
C MET A 22 -24.19 9.60 -21.43
N ALA A 23 -25.12 8.70 -21.68
CA ALA A 23 -25.17 7.86 -22.87
C ALA A 23 -25.38 8.69 -24.15
N ASP A 24 -24.56 8.43 -25.14
CA ASP A 24 -24.97 8.55 -26.54
C ASP A 24 -24.61 7.26 -27.28
N THR A 25 -25.58 6.76 -28.04
CA THR A 25 -25.63 5.38 -28.52
C THR A 25 -24.89 5.29 -29.85
N THR A 26 -23.65 4.86 -29.80
CA THR A 26 -23.01 4.18 -30.94
C THR A 26 -22.16 3.03 -30.40
N ALA A 27 -22.47 1.83 -30.90
CA ALA A 27 -21.80 0.60 -30.50
C ALA A 27 -20.37 0.58 -31.02
N GLU A 28 -19.46 1.18 -30.25
CA GLU A 28 -18.03 0.90 -30.34
C GLU A 28 -17.68 -0.02 -29.17
N THR A 29 -17.17 -1.20 -29.53
CA THR A 29 -16.64 -2.20 -28.63
C THR A 29 -15.47 -1.58 -27.86
N THR A 30 -15.77 -0.91 -26.74
CA THR A 30 -14.77 -0.37 -25.85
C THR A 30 -14.02 -1.55 -25.23
N ARG A 31 -12.86 -1.89 -25.78
CA ARG A 31 -11.87 -2.65 -25.06
C ARG A 31 -11.67 -1.95 -23.72
N LYS A 32 -12.15 -2.55 -22.65
CA LYS A 32 -11.70 -2.20 -21.29
C LYS A 32 -10.18 -2.37 -21.30
N THR A 33 -9.46 -1.28 -21.45
CA THR A 33 -8.05 -1.22 -21.09
C THR A 33 -8.00 -1.46 -19.59
N VAL A 34 -7.70 -2.69 -19.21
CA VAL A 34 -7.34 -3.03 -17.83
C VAL A 34 -6.08 -2.22 -17.58
N SER A 35 -6.15 -1.18 -16.75
CA SER A 35 -4.96 -0.47 -16.28
C SER A 35 -3.94 -1.51 -15.82
N PRO A 36 -2.72 -1.50 -16.33
CA PRO A 36 -1.72 -2.47 -15.93
C PRO A 36 -1.58 -2.36 -14.41
N ARG A 37 -1.79 -3.48 -13.73
CA ARG A 37 -1.68 -3.55 -12.28
C ARG A 37 -0.23 -3.21 -11.93
N ILE A 38 -0.01 -2.08 -11.25
CA ILE A 38 1.32 -1.60 -10.91
C ILE A 38 1.89 -2.56 -9.86
N ASP A 39 2.92 -3.30 -10.20
CA ASP A 39 3.78 -3.95 -9.22
C ASP A 39 4.77 -2.91 -8.69
N ALA A 40 4.33 -2.16 -7.67
CA ALA A 40 5.11 -1.07 -7.12
C ALA A 40 6.39 -1.57 -6.44
N VAL A 41 6.39 -2.75 -5.85
CA VAL A 41 7.58 -3.36 -5.27
C VAL A 41 8.64 -3.59 -6.34
N THR A 42 8.26 -4.21 -7.46
CA THR A 42 9.18 -4.41 -8.58
C THR A 42 9.65 -3.09 -9.19
N ALA A 43 8.77 -2.09 -9.33
CA ALA A 43 9.15 -0.78 -9.85
C ALA A 43 10.21 -0.10 -8.95
N ILE A 44 10.00 -0.11 -7.63
CA ILE A 44 10.95 0.46 -6.66
C ILE A 44 12.28 -0.30 -6.70
N GLN A 45 12.25 -1.64 -6.74
CA GLN A 45 13.49 -2.43 -6.80
C GLN A 45 14.24 -2.25 -8.11
N ASN A 46 13.56 -2.03 -9.22
CA ASN A 46 14.21 -1.75 -10.51
C ASN A 46 14.90 -0.39 -10.51
N GLU A 47 14.30 0.63 -9.91
CA GLU A 47 14.86 2.00 -9.87
C GLU A 47 15.89 2.17 -8.76
N CYS A 48 15.59 1.70 -7.54
CA CYS A 48 16.40 1.91 -6.34
C CYS A 48 17.36 0.75 -6.04
N GLY A 49 17.30 -0.34 -6.80
CA GLY A 49 18.07 -1.57 -6.57
C GLY A 49 17.30 -2.62 -5.77
N LYS A 50 17.75 -3.89 -5.89
CA LYS A 50 17.11 -5.03 -5.21
C LYS A 50 17.11 -4.92 -3.68
N SER A 51 18.10 -4.21 -3.12
CA SER A 51 18.26 -3.95 -1.69
C SER A 51 17.48 -2.73 -1.18
N ALA A 52 16.57 -2.16 -1.98
CA ALA A 52 15.83 -0.94 -1.62
C ALA A 52 15.09 -1.05 -0.28
N PHE A 53 14.72 -2.25 0.12
CA PHE A 53 13.95 -2.51 1.34
C PHE A 53 14.78 -3.14 2.47
N ASP A 54 16.07 -3.37 2.26
CA ASP A 54 16.94 -4.00 3.27
C ASP A 54 17.03 -3.11 4.51
N GLY A 55 16.79 -3.71 5.67
CA GLY A 55 16.82 -2.98 6.95
C GLY A 55 15.54 -2.21 7.27
N TYR A 56 14.48 -2.31 6.43
CA TYR A 56 13.21 -1.67 6.69
C TYR A 56 12.11 -2.68 7.03
N ARG A 57 11.36 -2.41 8.10
CA ARG A 57 10.02 -2.98 8.29
C ARG A 57 9.05 -2.21 7.40
N LEU A 58 8.38 -2.94 6.49
CA LEU A 58 7.49 -2.32 5.52
C LEU A 58 6.06 -2.24 6.06
N TYR A 59 5.39 -1.13 5.78
CA TYR A 59 4.00 -0.88 6.12
C TYR A 59 3.21 -0.54 4.88
N GLY A 60 2.07 -1.13 4.73
CA GLY A 60 1.07 -1.12 3.69
C GLY A 60 1.25 -0.15 2.52
N MET A 61 0.67 -0.50 1.40
CA MET A 61 0.66 0.36 0.23
C MET A 61 -0.59 1.24 0.25
N LEU A 62 -0.37 2.55 0.09
CA LEU A 62 -1.46 3.52 -0.05
C LEU A 62 -1.85 3.58 -1.51
N GLU A 63 -3.04 3.11 -1.86
CA GLU A 63 -3.51 3.12 -3.24
C GLU A 63 -4.33 4.39 -3.52
N LYS A 64 -3.96 5.10 -4.59
CA LYS A 64 -4.82 5.97 -5.37
C LYS A 64 -4.80 5.43 -6.80
N ALA A 65 -5.76 5.82 -7.65
CA ALA A 65 -5.97 5.24 -8.98
C ALA A 65 -4.69 4.96 -9.80
N ASN A 66 -3.73 5.87 -9.74
CA ASN A 66 -2.46 5.77 -10.48
C ASN A 66 -1.21 5.98 -9.60
N VAL A 67 -1.36 5.99 -8.27
CA VAL A 67 -0.26 6.21 -7.32
C VAL A 67 -0.31 5.18 -6.21
N LYS A 68 0.82 4.52 -5.98
CA LYS A 68 1.02 3.60 -4.85
C LYS A 68 2.16 4.10 -3.98
N SER A 69 2.01 4.02 -2.67
CA SER A 69 3.04 4.43 -1.72
C SER A 69 3.31 3.33 -0.70
N LEU A 70 4.58 3.13 -0.39
CA LEU A 70 5.07 2.16 0.57
C LEU A 70 5.91 2.89 1.62
N ILE A 71 5.73 2.57 2.88
CA ILE A 71 6.49 3.12 4.00
C ILE A 71 7.42 2.04 4.53
N GLY A 72 8.70 2.39 4.69
CA GLY A 72 9.69 1.60 5.39
C GLY A 72 10.13 2.30 6.67
N VAL A 73 10.23 1.54 7.76
CA VAL A 73 10.74 1.99 9.05
C VAL A 73 11.98 1.20 9.37
N ALA A 74 13.12 1.88 9.54
CA ALA A 74 14.37 1.27 9.93
C ALA A 74 14.43 1.08 11.45
N GLU A 75 15.37 0.24 11.91
CA GLU A 75 15.57 -0.03 13.34
C GLU A 75 15.96 1.23 14.15
N ASP A 76 16.64 2.20 13.51
CA ASP A 76 16.99 3.48 14.14
C ASP A 76 15.82 4.46 14.21
N GLY A 77 14.62 4.06 13.74
CA GLY A 77 13.42 4.88 13.71
C GLY A 77 13.34 5.82 12.51
N SER A 78 14.30 5.81 11.58
CA SER A 78 14.17 6.56 10.33
C SER A 78 13.06 5.98 9.45
N VAL A 79 12.35 6.87 8.76
CA VAL A 79 11.16 6.51 7.98
C VAL A 79 11.37 6.93 6.53
N HIS A 80 11.21 5.99 5.62
CA HIS A 80 11.31 6.23 4.19
C HIS A 80 9.97 6.01 3.51
N LEU A 81 9.58 6.93 2.63
CA LEU A 81 8.39 6.84 1.79
C LEU A 81 8.83 6.64 0.34
N TRP A 82 8.42 5.55 -0.28
CA TRP A 82 8.50 5.36 -1.73
C TRP A 82 7.12 5.61 -2.33
N THR A 83 7.11 6.30 -3.47
CA THR A 83 5.89 6.54 -4.23
C THR A 83 6.13 6.13 -5.68
N VAL A 84 5.22 5.34 -6.23
CA VAL A 84 5.20 4.91 -7.62
C VAL A 84 3.99 5.51 -8.30
N ARG A 85 4.22 6.28 -9.35
CA ARG A 85 3.18 6.87 -10.18
C ARG A 85 3.20 6.21 -11.56
N CYS A 86 2.02 5.85 -12.06
CA CYS A 86 1.85 5.38 -13.43
C CYS A 86 0.85 6.29 -14.14
N ASP A 87 1.35 7.09 -15.05
CA ASP A 87 0.49 7.86 -15.95
C ASP A 87 0.08 6.95 -17.12
N GLU A 88 -1.16 7.06 -17.59
CA GLU A 88 -1.72 6.20 -18.64
C GLU A 88 -0.90 6.25 -19.94
N ASP A 89 -0.26 7.39 -20.19
CA ASP A 89 0.55 7.64 -21.38
C ASP A 89 2.07 7.44 -21.17
N ALA A 90 2.50 7.10 -19.95
CA ALA A 90 3.93 6.93 -19.66
C ALA A 90 4.40 5.50 -19.94
N PRO A 91 5.56 5.32 -20.63
CA PRO A 91 6.08 4.00 -20.97
C PRO A 91 6.54 3.18 -19.76
N SER A 92 6.79 3.82 -18.63
CA SER A 92 7.28 3.20 -17.39
C SER A 92 6.80 3.97 -16.17
N PRO A 93 6.63 3.30 -15.01
CA PRO A 93 6.28 3.96 -13.76
C PRO A 93 7.38 4.92 -13.32
N GLU A 94 6.99 6.09 -12.82
CA GLU A 94 7.87 7.01 -12.13
C GLU A 94 7.98 6.61 -10.67
N VAL A 95 9.21 6.41 -10.17
CA VAL A 95 9.49 6.08 -8.78
C VAL A 95 10.16 7.27 -8.12
N SER A 96 9.65 7.68 -6.96
CA SER A 96 10.29 8.65 -6.08
C SER A 96 10.42 8.09 -4.68
N GLY A 97 11.51 8.44 -4.00
CA GLY A 97 11.78 8.07 -2.62
C GLY A 97 12.16 9.31 -1.82
N SER A 98 11.69 9.40 -0.58
CA SER A 98 12.05 10.47 0.33
C SER A 98 12.08 9.97 1.76
N GLU A 99 13.06 10.45 2.52
CA GLU A 99 13.06 10.29 3.96
C GLU A 99 12.02 11.24 4.57
N LEU A 100 11.13 10.69 5.39
CA LEU A 100 10.15 11.50 6.10
C LEU A 100 10.82 12.14 7.32
N ARG A 101 10.73 13.46 7.40
CA ARG A 101 11.29 14.22 8.51
C ARG A 101 10.35 14.18 9.70
N LEU A 102 10.91 13.86 10.87
CA LEU A 102 10.21 14.02 12.12
C LEU A 102 9.92 15.51 12.36
N PHE A 103 8.71 15.85 12.75
CA PHE A 103 8.43 17.20 13.23
C PHE A 103 9.23 17.48 14.49
N ALA A 104 10.18 18.40 14.38
CA ALA A 104 11.08 18.78 15.47
C ALA A 104 10.38 19.57 16.60
N GLY A 105 9.17 20.04 16.37
CA GLY A 105 8.36 20.74 17.36
C GLY A 105 6.88 20.45 17.17
N ARG A 106 6.20 20.16 18.27
CA ARG A 106 4.73 19.98 18.28
C ARG A 106 3.96 21.27 17.91
N SER A 107 4.64 22.41 17.77
CA SER A 107 4.02 23.70 17.48
C SER A 107 3.28 23.73 16.14
N ASP A 108 3.80 23.06 15.11
CA ASP A 108 3.07 22.95 13.83
C ASP A 108 1.90 21.97 13.92
N PHE A 109 1.82 21.22 15.01
CA PHE A 109 0.76 20.27 15.34
C PHE A 109 -0.20 20.78 16.41
N GLU A 110 -0.22 22.06 16.74
CA GLU A 110 -1.30 22.64 17.57
C GLU A 110 -2.69 22.33 17.00
N LEU A 111 -2.76 22.15 15.69
CA LEU A 111 -3.94 21.65 15.00
C LEU A 111 -4.28 20.19 15.38
N SER A 112 -3.35 19.39 15.87
CA SER A 112 -3.63 18.04 16.35
C SER A 112 -4.54 18.01 17.56
N THR A 113 -4.56 19.07 18.36
CA THR A 113 -5.50 19.23 19.49
C THR A 113 -6.94 19.30 19.00
N GLN A 114 -7.20 19.73 17.77
CA GLN A 114 -8.51 19.73 17.14
C GLN A 114 -8.90 18.33 16.64
N VAL A 115 -7.93 17.45 16.39
CA VAL A 115 -8.13 16.05 15.97
C VAL A 115 -8.42 15.16 17.16
N ALA A 116 -7.77 15.39 18.31
CA ALA A 116 -7.89 14.58 19.52
C ALA A 116 -9.35 14.32 19.97
N PRO A 117 -10.27 15.30 19.98
CA PRO A 117 -11.66 15.06 20.38
C PRO A 117 -12.41 14.10 19.43
N ARG A 118 -11.98 13.98 18.16
CA ARG A 118 -12.62 13.09 17.19
C ARG A 118 -12.07 11.66 17.25
N TYR A 119 -10.87 11.50 17.79
CA TYR A 119 -10.15 10.24 17.92
C TYR A 119 -9.75 10.01 19.39
N SER A 120 -10.73 10.09 20.30
CA SER A 120 -10.53 10.00 21.75
C SER A 120 -9.94 8.69 22.24
N ASN A 121 -9.95 7.64 21.40
CA ASN A 121 -9.34 6.35 21.65
C ASN A 121 -7.87 6.27 21.18
N VAL A 122 -7.33 7.36 20.64
CA VAL A 122 -5.95 7.43 20.17
C VAL A 122 -5.22 8.51 20.95
N ASP A 123 -4.18 8.13 21.70
CA ASP A 123 -3.34 9.11 22.37
C ASP A 123 -2.38 9.76 21.36
N ILE A 124 -2.77 10.98 20.93
CA ILE A 124 -2.02 11.75 19.93
C ILE A 124 -0.75 12.36 20.56
N GLN A 125 -0.70 12.52 21.89
CA GLN A 125 0.39 13.22 22.56
C GLN A 125 1.70 12.42 22.55
N ASP A 126 1.60 11.11 22.54
CA ASP A 126 2.76 10.20 22.55
C ASP A 126 3.17 9.72 21.14
N MET A 127 2.53 10.23 20.11
CA MET A 127 2.88 9.88 18.73
C MET A 127 4.05 10.70 18.20
N ASN A 128 4.92 10.05 17.44
CA ASN A 128 5.89 10.72 16.58
C ASN A 128 5.22 11.05 15.25
N PHE A 129 5.27 12.31 14.85
CA PHE A 129 4.67 12.77 13.61
C PHE A 129 5.73 13.08 12.56
N TYR A 130 5.41 12.74 11.31
CA TYR A 130 6.25 12.95 10.15
C TYR A 130 5.48 13.75 9.10
N ASP A 131 6.10 14.81 8.56
CA ASP A 131 5.52 15.59 7.47
C ASP A 131 5.75 14.86 6.15
N SER A 132 4.70 14.71 5.38
CA SER A 132 4.83 14.15 4.05
C SER A 132 4.42 15.13 2.95
N HIS A 133 3.30 15.81 3.13
CA HIS A 133 2.76 16.65 2.08
C HIS A 133 1.73 17.64 2.62
N LYS A 134 1.92 18.95 2.33
CA LYS A 134 1.00 20.00 2.70
C LYS A 134 0.78 20.93 1.50
N VAL A 135 -0.45 21.18 1.16
CA VAL A 135 -0.84 22.02 0.02
C VAL A 135 -1.92 23.01 0.42
N GLN A 136 -1.65 24.27 0.14
CA GLN A 136 -2.67 25.31 0.21
C GLN A 136 -3.27 25.50 -1.19
N LEU A 137 -4.59 25.38 -1.29
CA LEU A 137 -5.32 25.61 -2.53
C LEU A 137 -5.59 27.11 -2.75
N GLU A 138 -5.84 27.50 -3.99
CA GLU A 138 -6.25 28.87 -4.34
C GLU A 138 -7.54 29.31 -3.63
N THR A 139 -8.36 28.37 -3.22
CA THR A 139 -9.58 28.59 -2.42
C THR A 139 -9.31 28.97 -0.97
N GLY A 140 -8.04 29.03 -0.54
CA GLY A 140 -7.66 29.24 0.86
C GLY A 140 -7.70 27.99 1.72
N ILE A 141 -8.30 26.89 1.22
CA ILE A 141 -8.33 25.61 1.93
C ILE A 141 -6.94 24.99 1.93
N THR A 142 -6.49 24.55 3.09
CA THR A 142 -5.25 23.79 3.24
C THR A 142 -5.56 22.32 3.47
N TYR A 143 -4.86 21.42 2.80
CA TYR A 143 -4.87 20.00 3.14
C TYR A 143 -3.45 19.47 3.32
N ALA A 144 -3.32 18.44 4.14
CA ALA A 144 -2.06 17.79 4.36
C ALA A 144 -2.24 16.29 4.62
N TYR A 145 -1.23 15.53 4.22
CA TYR A 145 -1.03 14.17 4.66
C TYR A 145 0.11 14.14 5.65
N PHE A 146 -0.13 13.48 6.78
CA PHE A 146 0.88 13.23 7.81
C PHE A 146 0.93 11.74 8.09
N TYR A 147 2.06 11.31 8.56
CA TYR A 147 2.23 9.99 9.11
C TYR A 147 2.56 10.11 10.58
N SER A 148 2.09 9.17 11.37
CA SER A 148 2.44 9.07 12.78
C SER A 148 2.79 7.64 13.14
N SER A 149 3.65 7.48 14.15
CA SER A 149 3.98 6.20 14.71
C SER A 149 3.85 6.22 16.23
N ASP A 150 3.36 5.12 16.80
CA ASP A 150 3.50 4.82 18.21
C ASP A 150 3.90 3.35 18.39
N GLU A 151 4.43 3.01 19.56
CA GLU A 151 4.94 1.66 19.84
C GLU A 151 3.82 0.60 19.91
N LEU A 152 2.60 1.00 20.25
CA LEU A 152 1.48 0.08 20.46
C LEU A 152 0.64 -0.14 19.21
N TYR A 153 0.41 0.93 18.44
CA TYR A 153 -0.56 0.92 17.33
C TYR A 153 0.08 0.97 15.95
N GLY A 154 1.41 1.15 15.87
CA GLY A 154 2.16 1.17 14.63
C GLY A 154 1.99 2.46 13.83
N PHE A 155 2.03 2.35 12.50
CA PHE A 155 1.98 3.51 11.61
C PHE A 155 0.55 3.89 11.24
N ARG A 156 0.29 5.22 11.25
CA ARG A 156 -0.98 5.80 10.81
C ARG A 156 -0.75 6.84 9.74
N ARG A 157 -1.66 6.90 8.79
CA ARG A 157 -1.76 8.00 7.83
C ARG A 157 -2.94 8.88 8.23
N TRP A 158 -2.67 10.18 8.37
CA TRP A 158 -3.65 11.23 8.59
C TRP A 158 -3.87 12.02 7.31
N ALA A 159 -5.13 12.24 6.93
CA ALA A 159 -5.53 13.20 5.91
C ALA A 159 -6.32 14.29 6.58
N LEU A 160 -5.78 15.50 6.60
CA LEU A 160 -6.34 16.64 7.31
C LEU A 160 -6.69 17.73 6.31
N THR A 161 -7.83 18.38 6.51
CA THR A 161 -8.28 19.52 5.70
C THR A 161 -8.72 20.65 6.61
N TRP A 162 -8.20 21.84 6.38
CA TRP A 162 -8.55 23.05 7.10
C TRP A 162 -9.27 24.04 6.22
N GLN A 163 -10.19 24.83 6.83
CA GLN A 163 -10.82 25.98 6.20
C GLN A 163 -9.84 27.18 6.12
N GLU A 164 -10.22 28.21 5.38
CA GLU A 164 -9.45 29.45 5.25
C GLU A 164 -9.10 30.12 6.59
N ASP A 165 -10.01 30.01 7.57
CA ASP A 165 -9.83 30.56 8.91
C ASP A 165 -8.93 29.69 9.82
N GLY A 166 -8.37 28.61 9.30
CA GLY A 166 -7.53 27.67 10.04
C GLY A 166 -8.31 26.64 10.87
N THR A 167 -9.63 26.63 10.80
CA THR A 167 -10.45 25.63 11.50
C THR A 167 -10.35 24.28 10.79
N LEU A 168 -10.09 23.20 11.54
CA LEU A 168 -10.07 21.86 11.00
C LEU A 168 -11.48 21.45 10.53
N TYR A 169 -11.60 21.20 9.22
CA TYR A 169 -12.85 20.78 8.60
C TYR A 169 -13.03 19.27 8.60
N GLN A 170 -11.98 18.54 8.22
CA GLN A 170 -12.01 17.10 8.08
C GLN A 170 -10.71 16.48 8.58
N ALA A 171 -10.83 15.32 9.23
CA ALA A 171 -9.70 14.50 9.61
C ALA A 171 -10.05 13.03 9.40
N ASP A 172 -9.22 12.33 8.63
CA ASP A 172 -9.29 10.89 8.42
C ASP A 172 -8.00 10.24 8.91
N CYS A 173 -8.12 9.13 9.63
CA CYS A 173 -7.00 8.37 10.13
C CYS A 173 -7.10 6.92 9.68
N ASN A 174 -6.08 6.45 8.99
CA ASN A 174 -5.98 5.07 8.55
C ASN A 174 -4.79 4.38 9.21
N LEU A 175 -5.03 3.26 9.90
CA LEU A 175 -3.97 2.42 10.42
C LEU A 175 -3.31 1.67 9.26
N LEU A 176 -2.00 1.84 9.12
CA LEU A 176 -1.18 1.09 8.18
C LEU A 176 -0.65 -0.15 8.90
N ARG A 177 -1.02 -1.32 8.43
CA ARG A 177 -0.55 -2.57 9.01
C ARG A 177 0.83 -2.92 8.48
N PRO A 178 1.72 -3.49 9.31
CA PRO A 178 2.98 -4.00 8.83
C PRO A 178 2.75 -5.10 7.80
N MET A 179 3.57 -5.12 6.76
CA MET A 179 3.59 -6.21 5.80
C MET A 179 4.15 -7.47 6.49
N VAL A 180 3.67 -8.63 6.06
CA VAL A 180 4.23 -9.91 6.52
C VAL A 180 5.71 -9.99 6.17
N THR A 181 6.53 -10.46 7.10
CA THR A 181 7.95 -10.75 6.82
C THR A 181 8.08 -12.03 6.00
N LEU A 182 9.24 -12.25 5.38
CA LEU A 182 9.51 -13.49 4.65
C LEU A 182 9.42 -14.71 5.57
N GLU A 183 9.95 -14.61 6.79
CA GLU A 183 9.91 -15.68 7.79
C GLU A 183 8.47 -16.03 8.17
N GLU A 184 7.65 -15.03 8.53
CA GLU A 184 6.22 -15.22 8.84
C GLU A 184 5.45 -15.84 7.66
N ALA A 185 5.77 -15.44 6.43
CA ALA A 185 5.12 -15.97 5.24
C ALA A 185 5.57 -17.41 4.93
N GLN A 186 6.85 -17.73 5.18
CA GLN A 186 7.37 -19.11 5.02
C GLN A 186 6.76 -20.04 6.07
N ASP A 187 6.67 -19.62 7.32
CA ASP A 187 6.04 -20.42 8.39
C ASP A 187 4.57 -20.70 8.05
N GLY A 188 3.83 -19.66 7.62
CA GLY A 188 2.44 -19.83 7.21
C GLY A 188 2.29 -20.73 5.97
N LEU A 189 3.21 -20.62 5.01
CA LEU A 189 3.23 -21.48 3.83
C LEU A 189 3.52 -22.94 4.21
N ASP A 190 4.46 -23.21 5.12
CA ASP A 190 4.77 -24.56 5.57
C ASP A 190 3.58 -25.23 6.22
N VAL A 191 2.85 -24.51 7.10
CA VAL A 191 1.60 -25.01 7.70
C VAL A 191 0.57 -25.37 6.63
N TRP A 192 0.43 -24.52 5.62
CA TRP A 192 -0.51 -24.77 4.53
C TRP A 192 -0.08 -25.96 3.67
N LEU A 193 1.21 -26.06 3.29
CA LEU A 193 1.76 -27.17 2.48
C LEU A 193 1.58 -28.50 3.18
N GLU A 194 1.83 -28.57 4.49
CA GLU A 194 1.65 -29.79 5.29
C GLU A 194 0.17 -30.23 5.34
N SER A 195 -0.75 -29.26 5.36
CA SER A 195 -2.19 -29.55 5.32
C SER A 195 -2.68 -29.96 3.93
N ALA A 196 -2.23 -29.26 2.89
CA ALA A 196 -2.69 -29.46 1.53
C ALA A 196 -2.03 -30.67 0.85
N PHE A 197 -0.73 -30.92 1.16
CA PHE A 197 0.09 -31.95 0.52
C PHE A 197 0.94 -32.72 1.54
N PRO A 198 0.31 -33.42 2.50
CA PRO A 198 0.98 -34.00 3.67
C PRO A 198 2.07 -35.03 3.31
N GLU A 199 1.95 -35.71 2.16
CA GLU A 199 2.89 -36.76 1.71
C GLU A 199 3.98 -36.23 0.77
N SER A 200 3.89 -34.97 0.35
CA SER A 200 4.81 -34.41 -0.65
C SER A 200 6.21 -34.09 -0.12
N GLY A 201 6.31 -33.82 1.19
CA GLY A 201 7.55 -33.40 1.84
C GLY A 201 8.07 -32.03 1.38
N ILE A 202 7.33 -31.32 0.53
CA ILE A 202 7.72 -29.98 0.05
C ILE A 202 7.59 -28.95 1.16
N LYS A 203 8.55 -28.04 1.22
CA LYS A 203 8.64 -26.99 2.25
C LYS A 203 8.74 -25.61 1.62
N ALA A 204 8.40 -24.57 2.37
CA ALA A 204 8.55 -23.18 1.93
C ALA A 204 9.98 -22.82 1.49
N ALA A 205 10.98 -23.45 2.10
CA ALA A 205 12.40 -23.29 1.74
C ALA A 205 12.74 -23.83 0.33
N ASP A 206 11.90 -24.68 -0.27
CA ASP A 206 12.08 -25.17 -1.64
C ASP A 206 11.65 -24.16 -2.70
N PHE A 207 11.05 -23.04 -2.27
CA PHE A 207 10.54 -22.02 -3.15
C PHE A 207 11.46 -20.80 -3.18
N GLU A 208 11.59 -20.21 -4.37
CA GLU A 208 12.06 -18.84 -4.52
C GLU A 208 10.92 -17.90 -4.13
N ALA A 209 11.18 -16.98 -3.19
CA ALA A 209 10.21 -16.02 -2.71
C ALA A 209 10.45 -14.64 -3.33
N LYS A 210 9.40 -14.03 -3.83
CA LYS A 210 9.40 -12.65 -4.32
C LYS A 210 8.37 -11.83 -3.56
N LEU A 211 8.80 -10.71 -2.97
CA LEU A 211 7.89 -9.74 -2.34
C LEU A 211 6.91 -9.17 -3.37
N TYR A 212 5.64 -9.14 -3.04
CA TYR A 212 4.58 -8.68 -3.93
C TYR A 212 3.38 -8.10 -3.15
N ASP A 213 3.03 -6.83 -3.42
CA ASP A 213 1.97 -6.12 -2.68
C ASP A 213 2.16 -6.26 -1.15
N ASN A 214 1.20 -6.87 -0.44
CA ASN A 214 1.21 -7.13 1.01
C ASN A 214 1.61 -8.56 1.37
N GLY A 215 2.28 -9.26 0.50
CA GLY A 215 2.66 -10.66 0.73
C GLY A 215 3.78 -11.11 -0.18
N TYR A 216 3.80 -12.39 -0.51
CA TYR A 216 4.83 -13.01 -1.32
C TYR A 216 4.25 -13.87 -2.43
N ILE A 217 5.00 -13.95 -3.53
CA ILE A 217 4.85 -15.00 -4.54
C ILE A 217 5.98 -15.99 -4.33
N PHE A 218 5.62 -17.24 -4.06
CA PHE A 218 6.51 -18.37 -3.91
C PHE A 218 6.49 -19.18 -5.19
N THR A 219 7.66 -19.49 -5.74
CA THR A 219 7.80 -20.21 -7.00
C THR A 219 8.80 -21.34 -6.84
N THR A 220 8.43 -22.54 -7.24
CA THR A 220 9.35 -23.67 -7.33
C THR A 220 9.07 -24.50 -8.57
N GLN A 221 10.00 -25.37 -8.94
CA GLN A 221 9.83 -26.36 -9.97
C GLN A 221 9.84 -27.74 -9.33
N LEU A 222 8.81 -28.56 -9.58
CA LEU A 222 8.74 -29.92 -9.07
C LEU A 222 9.94 -30.74 -9.58
N LYS A 223 10.59 -31.49 -8.68
CA LYS A 223 11.84 -32.19 -8.95
C LYS A 223 11.74 -33.70 -8.59
N GLY A 224 12.67 -34.46 -9.12
CA GLY A 224 12.82 -35.89 -8.77
C GLY A 224 11.57 -36.71 -9.07
N GLU A 225 11.00 -37.32 -8.05
CA GLU A 225 9.79 -38.15 -8.12
C GLU A 225 8.54 -37.45 -7.57
N GLN A 226 8.63 -36.14 -7.34
CA GLN A 226 7.51 -35.37 -6.78
C GLN A 226 6.31 -35.38 -7.73
N VAL A 227 5.18 -35.82 -7.22
CA VAL A 227 3.87 -35.70 -7.89
C VAL A 227 2.93 -34.97 -6.95
N ILE A 228 2.46 -33.80 -7.33
CA ILE A 228 1.56 -32.97 -6.53
C ILE A 228 0.35 -32.60 -7.38
N ASP A 229 -0.85 -32.92 -6.90
CA ASP A 229 -2.12 -32.76 -7.63
C ASP A 229 -2.13 -33.35 -9.05
N GLY A 230 -1.38 -34.43 -9.26
CA GLY A 230 -1.25 -35.06 -10.58
C GLY A 230 -0.24 -34.37 -11.51
N HIS A 231 0.44 -33.33 -11.06
CA HIS A 231 1.52 -32.67 -11.80
C HIS A 231 2.87 -33.34 -11.53
N TYR A 232 3.68 -33.46 -12.57
CA TYR A 232 4.92 -34.22 -12.59
C TYR A 232 6.16 -33.32 -12.50
N PRO A 233 7.36 -33.89 -12.28
CA PRO A 233 8.61 -33.15 -12.31
C PRO A 233 8.76 -32.31 -13.58
N GLY A 234 9.24 -31.09 -13.39
CA GLY A 234 9.35 -30.08 -14.45
C GLY A 234 8.21 -29.05 -14.44
N THR A 235 7.06 -29.38 -13.84
CA THR A 235 5.97 -28.40 -13.66
C THR A 235 6.40 -27.32 -12.68
N GLN A 236 6.17 -26.06 -13.04
CA GLN A 236 6.36 -24.92 -12.14
C GLN A 236 5.13 -24.76 -11.27
N MET A 237 5.33 -24.72 -9.96
CA MET A 237 4.30 -24.42 -8.96
C MET A 237 4.48 -22.99 -8.47
N VAL A 238 3.40 -22.21 -8.49
CA VAL A 238 3.38 -20.80 -8.07
C VAL A 238 2.29 -20.60 -7.05
N ILE A 239 2.68 -20.12 -5.86
CA ILE A 239 1.79 -19.87 -4.73
C ILE A 239 1.83 -18.39 -4.40
N ARG A 240 0.66 -17.77 -4.25
CA ARG A 240 0.52 -16.44 -3.71
C ARG A 240 0.11 -16.53 -2.25
N TYR A 241 0.90 -15.91 -1.38
CA TYR A 241 0.64 -15.77 0.04
C TYR A 241 0.36 -14.30 0.36
N ASP A 242 -0.75 -14.03 0.99
CA ASP A 242 -1.18 -12.71 1.44
C ASP A 242 -1.13 -12.65 2.97
N ARG A 243 -0.81 -11.46 3.50
CA ARG A 243 -0.71 -11.25 4.94
C ARG A 243 -1.98 -11.59 5.71
N ASP A 244 -3.13 -11.18 5.19
CA ASP A 244 -4.39 -11.26 5.92
C ASP A 244 -5.16 -12.56 5.63
N GLU A 245 -4.95 -13.14 4.45
CA GLU A 245 -5.72 -14.29 3.95
C GLU A 245 -4.90 -15.59 3.88
N GLY A 246 -3.58 -15.54 4.09
CA GLY A 246 -2.70 -16.68 3.89
C GLY A 246 -2.51 -17.03 2.42
N VAL A 247 -2.58 -18.32 2.08
CA VAL A 247 -2.50 -18.75 0.68
C VAL A 247 -3.78 -18.39 -0.07
N THR A 248 -3.67 -17.49 -1.03
CA THR A 248 -4.81 -16.98 -1.81
C THR A 248 -4.87 -17.53 -3.23
N ARG A 249 -3.77 -18.12 -3.72
CA ARG A 249 -3.72 -18.66 -5.07
C ARG A 249 -2.65 -19.75 -5.21
N LEU A 250 -2.99 -20.80 -5.94
CA LEU A 250 -2.10 -21.84 -6.40
C LEU A 250 -2.26 -22.01 -7.91
N ASN A 251 -1.15 -22.03 -8.66
CA ASN A 251 -1.14 -22.32 -10.09
C ASN A 251 -0.01 -23.29 -10.42
N TYR A 252 -0.25 -24.09 -11.45
CA TYR A 252 0.73 -24.97 -12.06
C TYR A 252 0.95 -24.56 -13.53
N TYR A 253 2.20 -24.56 -13.97
CA TYR A 253 2.59 -24.24 -15.34
C TYR A 253 3.47 -25.38 -15.89
N GLU A 254 2.99 -26.03 -16.92
CA GLU A 254 3.72 -27.06 -17.70
C GLU A 254 4.36 -26.37 -18.90
N TYR A 255 5.64 -26.63 -19.15
CA TYR A 255 6.40 -26.06 -20.27
C TYR A 255 6.74 -27.12 -21.31
#